data_eff4c291e93a8aa53b54a9e67e06e2c6
#
_entry.id   eff4c291e93a8aa53b54a9e67e06e2c6
#
_cell.length_a   1.000
_cell.length_b   1.000
_cell.length_c   1.000
_cell.angle_alpha   90.00
_cell.angle_beta   90.00
_cell.angle_gamma   90.00
#
_symmetry.space_group_name_H-M   'P 1'
#
loop_
_entity.id
_entity.type
_entity.pdbx_description
1 polymer ?
#
loop_
_entity_poly.entity_id
_entity_poly.type
_entity_poly.pdbx_seq_one_letter_code
_entity_poly.pdbx_strand_id
1 'polypeptide(L)'
;PQESIQGTQWWTVYQPVSYKLDSRFGTEDEFKTMISQCDAAGVQIVADMVLNHTTGHDVSWVDDQYGVAGTEYNGSYGRYPGIGIYQYEESGNNHQYGLPSGDFHTCKSNVSDNISDYTNADEVWNCRLSTMWDINTGSDRVQNIQAEYLAHLWEDGVRGFRIDSAKHMDPNDIASIKRKFMTKAGITDEQSFPWSQEVIYHNGESEKFAPERYEKNGQVTEFSYAYSLLKDFNGSITNLKNITSDLLDDADNATVFVSNWDTARGSETLKPVSGARYELANAFMLGYDYGHPKILSDYAFNESTQYDDGVKDSTDTTVPKISMDDVCSTQKDPTQMEYGDWNCQQRWTSIRGMIKFHNAVNGTSVSNWQESGSNDIAFERVDANGKSKGLLALNNTLQEHDVDYTTSLPDGEYCNVYASRTCSQTVT
;
A
#
# COMPACT_ATOMS: atom_id res chain seq x y z
N PRO A 1 -0.20 -12.13 2.90
CA PRO A 1 -0.97 -13.34 3.15
C PRO A 1 -0.18 -14.29 4.04
N GLN A 2 -0.28 -14.13 5.36
CA GLN A 2 0.38 -15.03 6.31
C GLN A 2 -0.47 -15.20 7.55
N GLU A 3 -0.27 -16.29 8.27
CA GLU A 3 -0.96 -16.53 9.53
C GLU A 3 -0.65 -15.42 10.54
N SER A 4 -1.69 -14.89 11.17
CA SER A 4 -1.61 -13.80 12.13
C SER A 4 -2.25 -14.16 13.46
N ILE A 5 -2.19 -13.24 14.43
CA ILE A 5 -2.91 -13.36 15.69
C ILE A 5 -4.42 -13.44 15.47
N GLN A 6 -5.12 -13.97 16.46
CA GLN A 6 -6.59 -13.91 16.53
C GLN A 6 -7.07 -12.47 16.68
N GLY A 7 -8.24 -12.17 16.17
CA GLY A 7 -8.87 -10.85 16.32
C GLY A 7 -9.69 -10.43 15.11
N THR A 8 -10.54 -9.44 15.32
CA THR A 8 -11.41 -8.86 14.29
C THR A 8 -10.94 -7.49 13.82
N GLN A 9 -9.95 -6.91 14.48
CA GLN A 9 -9.39 -5.62 14.11
C GLN A 9 -8.61 -5.72 12.80
N TRP A 10 -8.62 -4.65 12.00
CA TRP A 10 -7.95 -4.63 10.70
C TRP A 10 -6.45 -4.87 10.81
N TRP A 11 -5.80 -4.33 11.85
CA TRP A 11 -4.35 -4.41 12.05
C TRP A 11 -3.87 -5.80 12.52
N THR A 12 -4.76 -6.70 12.94
CA THR A 12 -4.36 -8.04 13.40
C THR A 12 -3.66 -8.85 12.31
N VAL A 13 -3.97 -8.62 11.02
CA VAL A 13 -3.30 -9.29 9.89
C VAL A 13 -1.86 -8.83 9.69
N TYR A 14 -1.46 -7.72 10.32
CA TYR A 14 -0.08 -7.21 10.32
C TYR A 14 0.72 -7.63 11.54
N GLN A 15 0.22 -8.59 12.33
CA GLN A 15 0.95 -9.22 13.43
C GLN A 15 1.11 -10.74 13.15
N PRO A 16 2.11 -11.12 12.34
CA PRO A 16 2.29 -12.50 11.91
C PRO A 16 2.82 -13.39 13.04
N VAL A 17 2.34 -14.64 13.08
CA VAL A 17 2.80 -15.70 13.97
C VAL A 17 3.49 -16.83 13.22
N SER A 18 3.25 -16.97 11.92
CA SER A 18 3.92 -17.93 11.05
C SER A 18 3.92 -17.46 9.59
N TYR A 19 4.67 -18.15 8.74
CA TYR A 19 4.64 -17.98 7.29
C TYR A 19 3.70 -18.96 6.58
N LYS A 20 2.78 -19.61 7.30
CA LYS A 20 1.68 -20.35 6.69
C LYS A 20 0.76 -19.39 5.95
N LEU A 21 0.20 -19.85 4.84
CA LEU A 21 -0.70 -19.04 4.01
C LEU A 21 -2.17 -19.15 4.43
N ASP A 22 -2.51 -20.14 5.29
CA ASP A 22 -3.81 -20.17 5.93
C ASP A 22 -3.96 -18.96 6.85
N SER A 23 -4.98 -18.16 6.59
CA SER A 23 -5.23 -16.90 7.28
C SER A 23 -6.71 -16.77 7.65
N ARG A 24 -7.07 -15.70 8.33
CA ARG A 24 -8.49 -15.42 8.59
C ARG A 24 -9.29 -15.11 7.31
N PHE A 25 -8.66 -14.91 6.18
CA PHE A 25 -9.31 -14.63 4.89
C PHE A 25 -9.51 -15.88 4.03
N GLY A 26 -8.96 -17.01 4.43
CA GLY A 26 -9.09 -18.27 3.73
C GLY A 26 -7.83 -19.14 3.85
N THR A 27 -7.93 -20.33 3.27
CA THR A 27 -6.84 -21.30 3.18
C THR A 27 -5.89 -21.00 2.04
N GLU A 28 -4.72 -21.60 2.05
CA GLU A 28 -3.75 -21.53 0.95
C GLU A 28 -4.35 -22.01 -0.38
N ASP A 29 -5.18 -23.06 -0.37
CA ASP A 29 -5.84 -23.57 -1.59
C ASP A 29 -6.85 -22.56 -2.16
N GLU A 30 -7.59 -21.84 -1.29
CA GLU A 30 -8.47 -20.76 -1.71
C GLU A 30 -7.69 -19.58 -2.25
N PHE A 31 -6.53 -19.26 -1.66
CA PHE A 31 -5.62 -18.23 -2.15
C PHE A 31 -5.07 -18.57 -3.55
N LYS A 32 -4.60 -19.80 -3.77
CA LYS A 32 -4.18 -20.31 -5.10
C LYS A 32 -5.31 -20.25 -6.13
N THR A 33 -6.53 -20.57 -5.70
CA THR A 33 -7.71 -20.49 -6.56
C THR A 33 -7.99 -19.05 -6.98
N MET A 34 -7.93 -18.11 -6.06
CA MET A 34 -8.06 -16.67 -6.34
C MET A 34 -6.98 -16.20 -7.32
N ILE A 35 -5.71 -16.56 -7.10
CA ILE A 35 -4.60 -16.19 -7.99
C ILE A 35 -4.87 -16.72 -9.41
N SER A 36 -5.25 -17.99 -9.54
CA SER A 36 -5.55 -18.60 -10.85
C SER A 36 -6.70 -17.91 -11.59
N GLN A 37 -7.76 -17.52 -10.86
CA GLN A 37 -8.89 -16.80 -11.45
C GLN A 37 -8.49 -15.39 -11.89
N CYS A 38 -7.69 -14.67 -11.11
CA CYS A 38 -7.18 -13.37 -11.47
C CYS A 38 -6.27 -13.43 -12.69
N ASP A 39 -5.34 -14.39 -12.73
CA ASP A 39 -4.42 -14.59 -13.85
C ASP A 39 -5.20 -14.89 -15.16
N ALA A 40 -6.22 -15.74 -15.09
CA ALA A 40 -7.11 -16.02 -16.23
C ALA A 40 -7.87 -14.78 -16.71
N ALA A 41 -8.09 -13.79 -15.85
CA ALA A 41 -8.66 -12.49 -16.19
C ALA A 41 -7.62 -11.43 -16.62
N GLY A 42 -6.34 -11.79 -16.69
CA GLY A 42 -5.23 -10.89 -17.01
C GLY A 42 -4.82 -9.97 -15.86
N VAL A 43 -5.13 -10.33 -14.61
CA VAL A 43 -4.81 -9.58 -13.39
C VAL A 43 -3.76 -10.33 -12.58
N GLN A 44 -2.61 -9.72 -12.40
CA GLN A 44 -1.55 -10.27 -11.56
C GLN A 44 -1.76 -9.93 -10.09
N ILE A 45 -1.38 -10.84 -9.20
CA ILE A 45 -1.43 -10.64 -7.75
C ILE A 45 -0.07 -10.16 -7.25
N VAL A 46 -0.08 -9.02 -6.55
CA VAL A 46 1.03 -8.52 -5.74
C VAL A 46 0.67 -8.78 -4.27
N ALA A 47 1.50 -9.54 -3.57
CA ALA A 47 1.25 -9.90 -2.19
C ALA A 47 1.92 -8.94 -1.21
N ASP A 48 1.24 -8.68 -0.09
CA ASP A 48 1.72 -7.84 1.00
C ASP A 48 2.53 -8.68 2.00
N MET A 49 3.78 -8.28 2.25
CA MET A 49 4.77 -9.03 3.03
C MET A 49 5.14 -8.30 4.30
N VAL A 50 4.81 -8.87 5.45
CA VAL A 50 5.28 -8.40 6.76
C VAL A 50 6.56 -9.17 7.11
N LEU A 51 7.71 -8.54 6.85
CA LEU A 51 9.04 -9.14 7.06
C LEU A 51 9.78 -8.51 8.24
N ASN A 52 9.39 -7.30 8.64
CA ASN A 52 10.06 -6.54 9.69
C ASN A 52 9.83 -7.11 11.10
N HIS A 53 8.64 -7.61 11.39
CA HIS A 53 8.21 -7.90 12.76
C HIS A 53 7.27 -9.11 12.84
N THR A 54 7.03 -9.53 14.07
CA THR A 54 6.02 -10.51 14.44
C THR A 54 4.90 -9.84 15.26
N THR A 55 4.52 -10.37 16.42
CA THR A 55 3.42 -9.83 17.21
C THR A 55 3.87 -8.83 18.27
N GLY A 56 2.96 -7.97 18.70
CA GLY A 56 3.18 -7.05 19.80
C GLY A 56 3.16 -7.74 21.18
N HIS A 57 3.72 -7.05 22.16
CA HIS A 57 3.78 -7.50 23.56
C HIS A 57 2.41 -7.43 24.27
N ASP A 58 1.49 -6.60 23.77
CA ASP A 58 0.19 -6.34 24.39
C ASP A 58 -0.85 -7.44 24.18
N VAL A 59 -0.50 -8.45 23.40
CA VAL A 59 -1.36 -9.63 23.22
C VAL A 59 -1.25 -10.49 24.47
N SER A 60 -2.01 -10.15 25.49
CA SER A 60 -2.22 -10.77 26.81
C SER A 60 -1.16 -11.79 27.29
N TRP A 61 -0.72 -11.66 28.54
CA TRP A 61 0.17 -12.54 29.32
C TRP A 61 -0.33 -14.00 29.46
N VAL A 62 -0.77 -14.62 28.36
CA VAL A 62 -1.18 -16.03 28.36
C VAL A 62 0.02 -16.85 27.91
N ASP A 63 0.34 -17.89 28.63
CA ASP A 63 1.57 -18.67 28.40
C ASP A 63 1.68 -19.26 27.00
N ASP A 64 0.56 -19.69 26.39
CA ASP A 64 0.55 -20.21 25.02
C ASP A 64 -0.64 -19.62 24.26
N GLN A 65 -0.36 -19.07 23.09
CA GLN A 65 -1.32 -18.48 22.16
C GLN A 65 -1.33 -19.24 20.86
N TYR A 66 -2.42 -19.12 20.10
CA TYR A 66 -2.57 -19.77 18.80
C TYR A 66 -2.94 -18.74 17.75
N GLY A 67 -2.22 -18.76 16.64
CA GLY A 67 -2.57 -18.01 15.44
C GLY A 67 -3.88 -18.51 14.81
N VAL A 68 -4.34 -17.82 13.80
CA VAL A 68 -5.61 -18.11 13.11
C VAL A 68 -5.60 -19.48 12.40
N ALA A 69 -4.43 -20.03 12.04
CA ALA A 69 -4.24 -21.36 11.46
C ALA A 69 -3.74 -22.39 12.47
N GLY A 70 -3.84 -22.08 13.76
CA GLY A 70 -3.54 -23.02 14.86
C GLY A 70 -2.04 -23.16 15.19
N THR A 71 -1.17 -22.30 14.71
CA THR A 71 0.24 -22.28 15.14
C THR A 71 0.33 -21.76 16.55
N GLU A 72 0.89 -22.57 17.46
CA GLU A 72 1.22 -22.16 18.81
C GLU A 72 2.39 -21.17 18.81
N TYR A 73 2.27 -20.09 19.56
CA TYR A 73 3.32 -19.09 19.72
C TYR A 73 3.27 -18.46 21.12
N ASN A 74 4.35 -17.78 21.51
CA ASN A 74 4.36 -16.99 22.73
C ASN A 74 4.94 -15.60 22.44
N GLY A 75 4.04 -14.62 22.30
CA GLY A 75 4.39 -13.23 22.01
C GLY A 75 5.12 -12.54 23.16
N SER A 76 4.90 -12.95 24.42
CA SER A 76 5.59 -12.38 25.57
C SER A 76 7.09 -12.70 25.58
N TYR A 77 7.48 -13.81 24.99
CA TYR A 77 8.86 -14.32 24.98
C TYR A 77 9.52 -14.35 23.60
N GLY A 78 8.85 -13.88 22.56
CA GLY A 78 9.40 -13.90 21.19
C GLY A 78 9.56 -15.30 20.62
N ARG A 79 8.63 -16.22 20.94
CA ARG A 79 8.68 -17.61 20.47
C ARG A 79 7.71 -17.85 19.32
N TYR A 80 8.25 -18.04 18.11
CA TYR A 80 7.49 -18.21 16.87
C TYR A 80 7.97 -19.43 16.07
N PRO A 81 7.66 -20.67 16.49
CA PRO A 81 8.17 -21.89 15.85
C PRO A 81 7.70 -22.06 14.41
N GLY A 82 6.52 -21.54 14.08
CA GLY A 82 5.97 -21.62 12.73
C GLY A 82 6.68 -20.75 11.69
N ILE A 83 7.48 -19.76 12.13
CA ILE A 83 8.36 -18.95 11.28
C ILE A 83 9.79 -19.49 11.27
N GLY A 84 10.13 -20.34 12.24
CA GLY A 84 11.51 -20.77 12.47
C GLY A 84 12.37 -19.69 13.13
N ILE A 85 11.77 -18.66 13.70
CA ILE A 85 12.41 -17.53 14.37
C ILE A 85 12.12 -17.62 15.87
N TYR A 86 13.19 -17.58 16.67
CA TYR A 86 13.12 -17.63 18.14
C TYR A 86 14.05 -16.60 18.76
N GLN A 87 13.53 -15.83 19.70
CA GLN A 87 14.36 -15.07 20.61
C GLN A 87 14.65 -15.81 21.90
N TYR A 88 13.81 -16.75 22.27
CA TYR A 88 13.82 -17.41 23.56
C TYR A 88 14.21 -18.89 23.44
N GLU A 89 15.18 -19.32 24.26
CA GLU A 89 15.47 -20.71 24.51
C GLU A 89 15.19 -21.03 25.99
N GLU A 90 14.35 -22.02 26.24
CA GLU A 90 14.00 -22.48 27.57
C GLU A 90 15.21 -23.14 28.21
N SER A 91 15.84 -22.50 29.20
CA SER A 91 16.94 -23.08 29.97
C SER A 91 16.43 -23.58 31.32
N GLY A 92 15.99 -24.84 31.35
CA GLY A 92 15.64 -25.56 32.58
C GLY A 92 14.30 -25.19 33.22
N ASN A 93 14.00 -25.84 34.37
CA ASN A 93 12.71 -25.77 35.05
C ASN A 93 12.29 -24.44 35.67
N ASN A 94 12.96 -23.32 35.38
CA ASN A 94 12.71 -22.03 35.99
C ASN A 94 12.27 -20.92 35.03
N HIS A 95 11.86 -21.18 33.80
CA HIS A 95 11.52 -20.16 32.80
C HIS A 95 12.52 -18.99 32.78
N GLN A 96 13.78 -19.29 32.96
CA GLN A 96 14.82 -18.29 32.88
C GLN A 96 15.08 -18.01 31.42
N TYR A 97 14.78 -16.79 31.00
CA TYR A 97 14.98 -16.32 29.64
C TYR A 97 16.40 -16.59 29.16
N GLY A 98 16.53 -17.37 28.10
CA GLY A 98 17.79 -17.61 27.41
C GLY A 98 18.33 -16.33 26.76
N LEU A 99 19.56 -16.40 26.29
CA LEU A 99 20.11 -15.34 25.45
C LEU A 99 19.34 -15.30 24.12
N PRO A 100 19.12 -14.11 23.54
CA PRO A 100 18.50 -13.98 22.24
C PRO A 100 19.20 -14.89 21.21
N SER A 101 18.41 -15.61 20.41
CA SER A 101 18.95 -16.50 19.35
C SER A 101 19.68 -15.74 18.23
N GLY A 102 19.56 -14.40 18.20
CA GLY A 102 20.03 -13.55 17.11
C GLY A 102 19.03 -13.41 15.98
N ASP A 103 17.85 -14.02 16.08
CA ASP A 103 16.79 -13.90 15.09
C ASP A 103 15.94 -12.64 15.29
N PHE A 104 15.98 -12.05 16.48
CA PHE A 104 15.41 -10.75 16.78
C PHE A 104 16.49 -9.75 17.19
N HIS A 105 16.28 -8.48 16.87
CA HIS A 105 17.15 -7.43 17.35
C HIS A 105 16.99 -7.23 18.87
N THR A 106 18.06 -6.80 19.49
CA THR A 106 18.07 -6.25 20.84
C THR A 106 18.27 -4.76 20.74
N CYS A 107 17.26 -3.99 21.10
CA CYS A 107 17.34 -2.53 21.14
C CYS A 107 18.44 -2.08 22.13
N LYS A 108 19.44 -1.37 21.64
CA LYS A 108 20.57 -0.89 22.45
C LYS A 108 20.46 0.59 22.80
N SER A 109 19.60 1.32 22.09
CA SER A 109 19.51 2.77 22.18
C SER A 109 18.56 3.26 23.27
N ASN A 110 17.59 2.42 23.70
CA ASN A 110 16.71 2.78 24.80
C ASN A 110 16.29 1.56 25.64
N VAL A 111 15.76 1.83 26.84
CA VAL A 111 15.37 0.79 27.82
C VAL A 111 13.95 0.27 27.61
N SER A 112 13.17 0.88 26.72
CA SER A 112 11.78 0.49 26.46
C SER A 112 11.67 -0.56 25.36
N ASP A 113 12.75 -0.85 24.65
CA ASP A 113 12.82 -1.65 23.42
C ASP A 113 11.98 -1.10 22.22
N ASN A 114 11.22 -0.02 22.42
CA ASN A 114 10.41 0.59 21.37
C ASN A 114 11.14 1.77 20.72
N ILE A 115 10.84 2.01 19.44
CA ILE A 115 11.33 3.19 18.74
C ILE A 115 10.77 4.44 19.42
N SER A 116 11.64 5.37 19.75
CA SER A 116 11.31 6.67 20.38
C SER A 116 11.96 7.86 19.67
N ASP A 117 12.98 7.63 18.87
CA ASP A 117 13.74 8.67 18.16
C ASP A 117 13.93 8.32 16.67
N TYR A 118 13.12 8.90 15.81
CA TYR A 118 13.21 8.75 14.36
C TYR A 118 14.36 9.55 13.71
N THR A 119 15.14 10.31 14.46
CA THR A 119 16.40 10.90 13.97
C THR A 119 17.57 9.90 14.05
N ASN A 120 17.39 8.80 14.78
CA ASN A 120 18.36 7.75 15.00
C ASN A 120 18.01 6.49 14.19
N ALA A 121 18.67 6.29 13.06
CA ALA A 121 18.41 5.14 12.20
C ALA A 121 18.69 3.78 12.88
N ASP A 122 19.67 3.72 13.78
CA ASP A 122 19.96 2.51 14.54
C ASP A 122 18.77 2.09 15.41
N GLU A 123 18.05 3.07 15.98
CA GLU A 123 16.86 2.81 16.76
C GLU A 123 15.70 2.35 15.86
N VAL A 124 15.49 3.02 14.72
CA VAL A 124 14.41 2.69 13.77
C VAL A 124 14.56 1.29 13.19
N TRP A 125 15.81 0.83 12.96
CA TRP A 125 16.10 -0.47 12.36
C TRP A 125 16.28 -1.63 13.35
N ASN A 126 16.46 -1.36 14.64
CA ASN A 126 16.82 -2.39 15.61
C ASN A 126 15.98 -2.35 16.90
N CYS A 127 14.96 -1.50 16.96
CA CYS A 127 14.03 -1.45 18.07
C CYS A 127 12.60 -1.72 17.58
N ARG A 128 11.71 -2.06 18.50
CA ARG A 128 10.37 -2.50 18.20
C ARG A 128 9.47 -1.37 17.69
N LEU A 129 8.81 -1.60 16.59
CA LEU A 129 7.71 -0.78 16.14
C LEU A 129 6.45 -1.15 16.95
N SER A 130 5.93 -0.20 17.73
CA SER A 130 4.68 -0.40 18.50
C SER A 130 4.64 -1.72 19.29
N THR A 131 5.70 -2.02 20.05
CA THR A 131 5.90 -3.24 20.85
C THR A 131 6.08 -4.55 20.10
N MET A 132 5.91 -4.59 18.79
CA MET A 132 6.08 -5.80 17.97
C MET A 132 7.54 -6.25 17.94
N TRP A 133 7.76 -7.55 18.06
CA TRP A 133 9.10 -8.12 18.05
C TRP A 133 9.79 -7.87 16.71
N ASP A 134 10.91 -7.18 16.78
CA ASP A 134 11.68 -6.71 15.64
C ASP A 134 12.62 -7.81 15.13
N ILE A 135 12.40 -8.27 13.91
CA ILE A 135 13.14 -9.38 13.31
C ILE A 135 14.52 -8.88 12.84
N ASN A 136 15.58 -9.61 13.19
CA ASN A 136 16.95 -9.33 12.72
C ASN A 136 17.09 -9.69 11.24
N THR A 137 16.63 -8.79 10.36
CA THR A 137 16.71 -8.94 8.90
C THR A 137 18.14 -8.91 8.36
N GLY A 138 19.12 -8.50 9.17
CA GLY A 138 20.57 -8.62 8.87
C GLY A 138 21.12 -10.04 9.02
N SER A 139 20.38 -10.94 9.70
CA SER A 139 20.80 -12.33 9.88
C SER A 139 20.66 -13.14 8.60
N ASP A 140 21.75 -13.81 8.18
CA ASP A 140 21.75 -14.69 7.01
C ASP A 140 20.69 -15.80 7.11
N ARG A 141 20.51 -16.35 8.32
CA ARG A 141 19.48 -17.34 8.62
C ARG A 141 18.08 -16.81 8.39
N VAL A 142 17.75 -15.63 8.94
CA VAL A 142 16.45 -14.97 8.76
C VAL A 142 16.20 -14.64 7.30
N GLN A 143 17.17 -14.06 6.61
CA GLN A 143 17.07 -13.75 5.18
C GLN A 143 16.76 -14.98 4.33
N ASN A 144 17.37 -16.15 4.66
CA ASN A 144 17.09 -17.39 3.94
C ASN A 144 15.66 -17.90 4.18
N ILE A 145 15.15 -17.81 5.42
CA ILE A 145 13.78 -18.17 5.77
C ILE A 145 12.78 -17.29 5.02
N GLN A 146 13.00 -15.97 5.05
CA GLN A 146 12.11 -15.01 4.38
C GLN A 146 12.15 -15.15 2.85
N ALA A 147 13.33 -15.39 2.28
CA ALA A 147 13.47 -15.66 0.85
C ALA A 147 12.78 -16.96 0.41
N GLU A 148 12.75 -17.98 1.27
CA GLU A 148 12.00 -19.21 1.02
C GLU A 148 10.49 -19.00 1.05
N TYR A 149 10.01 -18.22 2.00
CA TYR A 149 8.61 -17.80 2.06
C TYR A 149 8.17 -17.03 0.80
N LEU A 150 8.98 -16.08 0.34
CA LEU A 150 8.70 -15.36 -0.90
C LEU A 150 8.72 -16.27 -2.14
N ALA A 151 9.64 -17.25 -2.18
CA ALA A 151 9.70 -18.21 -3.27
C ALA A 151 8.48 -19.13 -3.29
N HIS A 152 7.99 -19.56 -2.13
CA HIS A 152 6.73 -20.31 -2.03
C HIS A 152 5.54 -19.53 -2.61
N LEU A 153 5.37 -18.27 -2.24
CA LEU A 153 4.33 -17.41 -2.81
C LEU A 153 4.47 -17.24 -4.33
N TRP A 154 5.70 -17.16 -4.81
CA TRP A 154 5.97 -17.10 -6.25
C TRP A 154 5.57 -18.37 -6.98
N GLU A 155 5.82 -19.55 -6.39
CA GLU A 155 5.38 -20.86 -6.89
C GLU A 155 3.86 -20.95 -6.94
N ASP A 156 3.16 -20.37 -5.96
CA ASP A 156 1.69 -20.30 -5.92
C ASP A 156 1.09 -19.35 -6.95
N GLY A 157 1.93 -18.54 -7.63
CA GLY A 157 1.49 -17.68 -8.72
C GLY A 157 1.45 -16.18 -8.40
N VAL A 158 1.90 -15.76 -7.22
CA VAL A 158 2.14 -14.32 -6.92
C VAL A 158 3.18 -13.78 -7.90
N ARG A 159 2.99 -12.56 -8.38
CA ARG A 159 3.86 -11.95 -9.40
C ARG A 159 4.44 -10.60 -8.98
N GLY A 160 4.44 -10.31 -7.70
CA GLY A 160 5.06 -9.13 -7.13
C GLY A 160 4.86 -9.06 -5.63
N PHE A 161 5.55 -8.13 -4.97
CA PHE A 161 5.51 -7.98 -3.52
C PHE A 161 5.44 -6.50 -3.12
N ARG A 162 4.64 -6.23 -2.09
CA ARG A 162 4.72 -5.02 -1.27
C ARG A 162 5.41 -5.39 0.03
N ILE A 163 6.45 -4.68 0.39
CA ILE A 163 7.18 -4.89 1.64
C ILE A 163 6.64 -3.90 2.67
N ASP A 164 5.89 -4.44 3.61
CA ASP A 164 5.31 -3.71 4.73
C ASP A 164 6.40 -3.17 5.64
N SER A 165 6.19 -1.97 6.20
CA SER A 165 7.10 -1.34 7.16
C SER A 165 8.58 -1.34 6.73
N ALA A 166 8.85 -1.20 5.42
CA ALA A 166 10.21 -1.26 4.87
C ALA A 166 11.14 -0.21 5.47
N LYS A 167 10.62 0.95 5.87
CA LYS A 167 11.35 1.99 6.61
C LYS A 167 12.10 1.44 7.84
N HIS A 168 11.54 0.41 8.49
CA HIS A 168 12.07 -0.19 9.73
C HIS A 168 13.09 -1.31 9.48
N MET A 169 13.49 -1.54 8.23
CA MET A 169 14.54 -2.47 7.83
C MET A 169 15.66 -1.73 7.12
N ASP A 170 16.92 -2.13 7.35
CA ASP A 170 18.04 -1.61 6.55
C ASP A 170 17.80 -1.94 5.06
N PRO A 171 17.86 -0.96 4.14
CA PRO A 171 17.67 -1.22 2.71
C PRO A 171 18.63 -2.25 2.12
N ASN A 172 19.81 -2.48 2.73
CA ASN A 172 20.72 -3.54 2.31
C ASN A 172 20.23 -4.93 2.69
N ASP A 173 19.51 -5.05 3.80
CA ASP A 173 18.90 -6.32 4.23
C ASP A 173 17.77 -6.70 3.28
N ILE A 174 16.91 -5.74 2.94
CA ILE A 174 15.84 -5.92 1.92
C ILE A 174 16.46 -6.36 0.59
N ALA A 175 17.55 -5.71 0.14
CA ALA A 175 18.26 -6.10 -1.07
C ALA A 175 18.79 -7.54 -1.00
N SER A 176 19.27 -7.96 0.17
CA SER A 176 19.79 -9.33 0.37
C SER A 176 18.68 -10.37 0.34
N ILE A 177 17.54 -10.09 0.99
CA ILE A 177 16.34 -10.93 0.95
C ILE A 177 15.83 -11.08 -0.50
N LYS A 178 15.72 -9.97 -1.23
CA LYS A 178 15.30 -9.95 -2.65
C LYS A 178 16.21 -10.83 -3.52
N ARG A 179 17.54 -10.67 -3.42
CA ARG A 179 18.50 -11.49 -4.19
C ARG A 179 18.40 -12.98 -3.87
N LYS A 180 18.27 -13.34 -2.59
CA LYS A 180 18.09 -14.73 -2.17
C LYS A 180 16.79 -15.33 -2.68
N PHE A 181 15.70 -14.58 -2.62
CA PHE A 181 14.41 -14.94 -3.20
C PHE A 181 14.53 -15.18 -4.71
N MET A 182 15.10 -14.23 -5.45
CA MET A 182 15.27 -14.35 -6.89
C MET A 182 16.08 -15.59 -7.27
N THR A 183 17.15 -15.87 -6.50
CA THR A 183 17.97 -17.08 -6.70
C THR A 183 17.12 -18.35 -6.51
N LYS A 184 16.30 -18.42 -5.47
CA LYS A 184 15.41 -19.56 -5.19
C LYS A 184 14.32 -19.72 -6.25
N ALA A 185 13.75 -18.63 -6.72
CA ALA A 185 12.70 -18.60 -7.73
C ALA A 185 13.21 -18.70 -9.18
N GLY A 186 14.54 -18.71 -9.39
CA GLY A 186 15.14 -18.77 -10.73
C GLY A 186 14.95 -17.49 -11.54
N ILE A 187 14.75 -16.35 -10.89
CA ILE A 187 14.54 -15.04 -11.52
C ILE A 187 15.90 -14.38 -11.74
N THR A 188 16.16 -13.92 -12.97
CA THR A 188 17.43 -13.28 -13.35
C THR A 188 17.28 -11.77 -13.63
N ASP A 189 16.07 -11.30 -13.87
CA ASP A 189 15.76 -9.90 -14.12
C ASP A 189 14.97 -9.33 -12.94
N GLU A 190 15.59 -8.44 -12.17
CA GLU A 190 14.98 -7.81 -10.98
C GLU A 190 13.90 -6.78 -11.30
N GLN A 191 13.77 -6.39 -12.56
CA GLN A 191 12.70 -5.49 -13.03
C GLN A 191 11.50 -6.26 -13.60
N SER A 192 11.58 -7.59 -13.69
CA SER A 192 10.51 -8.42 -14.25
C SER A 192 9.26 -8.54 -13.39
N PHE A 193 9.28 -8.02 -12.14
CA PHE A 193 8.18 -8.07 -11.20
C PHE A 193 8.13 -6.82 -10.31
N PRO A 194 6.93 -6.37 -9.90
CA PRO A 194 6.77 -5.28 -8.95
C PRO A 194 7.40 -5.63 -7.58
N TRP A 195 8.20 -4.71 -7.07
CA TRP A 195 8.74 -4.74 -5.72
C TRP A 195 8.55 -3.35 -5.11
N SER A 196 7.48 -3.18 -4.33
CA SER A 196 7.09 -1.90 -3.74
C SER A 196 7.39 -1.90 -2.23
N GLN A 197 8.11 -0.90 -1.76
CA GLN A 197 8.55 -0.78 -0.37
C GLN A 197 7.79 0.33 0.33
N GLU A 198 7.19 0.03 1.48
CA GLU A 198 6.52 1.05 2.28
C GLU A 198 7.52 1.84 3.11
N VAL A 199 7.71 3.09 2.74
CA VAL A 199 8.59 4.02 3.44
C VAL A 199 7.83 5.30 3.75
N ILE A 200 7.33 5.42 4.99
CA ILE A 200 6.68 6.64 5.48
C ILE A 200 7.77 7.54 6.05
N TYR A 201 8.08 8.63 5.36
CA TYR A 201 9.15 9.54 5.74
C TYR A 201 8.63 10.95 6.02
N HIS A 202 9.11 11.53 7.10
CA HIS A 202 8.77 12.90 7.49
C HIS A 202 10.02 13.78 7.60
N ASN A 203 9.87 15.05 7.30
CA ASN A 203 10.96 16.02 7.41
C ASN A 203 11.54 16.06 8.84
N GLY A 204 12.86 15.96 8.92
CA GLY A 204 13.59 15.96 10.20
C GLY A 204 13.91 14.56 10.73
N GLU A 205 13.42 13.51 10.11
CA GLU A 205 13.86 12.13 10.37
C GLU A 205 15.26 11.87 9.77
N SER A 206 15.87 10.75 10.13
CA SER A 206 17.18 10.38 9.61
C SER A 206 17.16 10.15 8.10
N GLU A 207 18.06 10.78 7.36
CA GLU A 207 18.23 10.58 5.93
C GLU A 207 18.66 9.15 5.54
N LYS A 208 19.06 8.32 6.50
CA LYS A 208 19.46 6.93 6.23
C LYS A 208 18.30 6.04 5.78
N PHE A 209 17.08 6.40 6.16
CA PHE A 209 15.86 5.72 5.71
C PHE A 209 14.91 6.64 4.91
N ALA A 210 15.45 7.68 4.31
CA ALA A 210 14.72 8.46 3.32
C ALA A 210 14.37 7.58 2.09
N PRO A 211 13.26 7.86 1.38
CA PRO A 211 12.79 7.05 0.25
C PRO A 211 13.86 6.71 -0.78
N GLU A 212 14.75 7.65 -1.10
CA GLU A 212 15.83 7.49 -2.08
C GLU A 212 16.83 6.37 -1.72
N ARG A 213 16.90 6.00 -0.44
CA ARG A 213 17.79 4.92 0.02
C ARG A 213 17.27 3.53 -0.38
N TYR A 214 15.98 3.42 -0.66
CA TYR A 214 15.29 2.17 -1.01
C TYR A 214 15.09 1.99 -2.52
N GLU A 215 15.24 3.03 -3.34
CA GLU A 215 15.02 3.00 -4.79
C GLU A 215 15.83 1.89 -5.51
N LYS A 216 17.05 1.63 -5.04
CA LYS A 216 17.90 0.55 -5.60
C LYS A 216 17.27 -0.84 -5.49
N ASN A 217 16.30 -1.02 -4.63
CA ASN A 217 15.62 -2.30 -4.43
C ASN A 217 14.36 -2.42 -5.28
N GLY A 218 13.81 -1.32 -5.77
CA GLY A 218 12.57 -1.24 -6.52
C GLY A 218 11.74 -0.02 -6.12
N GLN A 219 10.45 -0.09 -6.39
CA GLN A 219 9.51 1.00 -6.12
C GLN A 219 9.41 1.32 -4.62
N VAL A 220 9.17 2.59 -4.32
CA VAL A 220 8.96 3.11 -2.96
C VAL A 220 7.63 3.85 -2.92
N THR A 221 6.87 3.72 -1.83
CA THR A 221 5.61 4.46 -1.65
C THR A 221 5.89 5.94 -1.39
N GLU A 222 5.31 6.79 -2.23
CA GLU A 222 5.49 8.24 -2.15
C GLU A 222 4.34 8.90 -1.35
N PHE A 223 4.45 8.86 -0.02
CA PHE A 223 3.45 9.42 0.88
C PHE A 223 3.31 10.94 0.73
N SER A 224 4.42 11.64 0.45
CA SER A 224 4.43 13.09 0.27
C SER A 224 3.57 13.52 -0.91
N TYR A 225 3.43 12.67 -1.95
CA TYR A 225 2.50 12.90 -3.05
C TYR A 225 1.04 12.99 -2.56
N ALA A 226 0.61 12.03 -1.74
CA ALA A 226 -0.74 12.01 -1.19
C ALA A 226 -1.03 13.18 -0.24
N TYR A 227 -0.05 13.57 0.57
CA TYR A 227 -0.15 14.75 1.46
C TYR A 227 -0.26 16.04 0.64
N SER A 228 0.49 16.15 -0.45
CA SER A 228 0.43 17.30 -1.36
C SER A 228 -0.92 17.39 -2.06
N LEU A 229 -1.50 16.25 -2.48
CA LEU A 229 -2.86 16.23 -3.02
C LEU A 229 -3.88 16.79 -2.01
N LEU A 230 -3.88 16.35 -0.75
CA LEU A 230 -4.78 16.88 0.27
C LEU A 230 -4.61 18.40 0.43
N LYS A 231 -3.37 18.87 0.55
CA LYS A 231 -3.03 20.28 0.72
C LYS A 231 -3.54 21.12 -0.44
N ASP A 232 -3.28 20.69 -1.66
CA ASP A 232 -3.54 21.47 -2.86
C ASP A 232 -5.02 21.45 -3.25
N PHE A 233 -5.72 20.34 -3.08
CA PHE A 233 -7.17 20.28 -3.28
C PHE A 233 -7.97 21.01 -2.20
N ASN A 234 -7.41 21.22 -1.01
CA ASN A 234 -8.00 22.10 0.01
C ASN A 234 -7.55 23.57 -0.11
N GLY A 235 -6.56 23.85 -0.92
CA GLY A 235 -6.00 25.19 -1.17
C GLY A 235 -6.17 25.63 -2.61
N SER A 236 -5.09 25.54 -3.39
CA SER A 236 -5.06 25.90 -4.80
C SER A 236 -4.52 24.74 -5.63
N ILE A 237 -5.32 24.21 -6.54
CA ILE A 237 -4.88 23.10 -7.41
C ILE A 237 -3.85 23.51 -8.46
N THR A 238 -3.58 24.82 -8.64
CA THR A 238 -2.48 25.29 -9.51
C THR A 238 -1.10 24.88 -8.95
N ASN A 239 -0.99 24.64 -7.64
CA ASN A 239 0.24 24.13 -7.02
C ASN A 239 0.61 22.72 -7.52
N LEU A 240 -0.35 21.95 -7.99
CA LEU A 240 -0.13 20.61 -8.54
C LEU A 240 0.86 20.59 -9.73
N LYS A 241 1.08 21.74 -10.38
CA LYS A 241 2.12 21.89 -11.40
C LYS A 241 3.51 21.49 -10.91
N ASN A 242 3.75 21.70 -9.63
CA ASN A 242 5.05 21.45 -8.98
C ASN A 242 4.97 20.32 -7.96
N ILE A 243 3.98 19.45 -8.06
CA ILE A 243 3.74 18.37 -7.07
C ILE A 243 4.95 17.45 -6.87
N THR A 244 5.78 17.33 -7.89
CA THR A 244 6.96 16.43 -7.87
C THR A 244 8.25 17.10 -7.38
N SER A 245 8.22 18.36 -6.97
CA SER A 245 9.44 19.13 -6.68
C SER A 245 10.27 18.59 -5.50
N ASP A 246 9.62 17.89 -4.56
CA ASP A 246 10.23 17.35 -3.35
C ASP A 246 10.00 15.84 -3.23
N LEU A 247 9.79 15.16 -4.34
CA LEU A 247 9.54 13.72 -4.43
C LEU A 247 10.73 13.00 -5.07
N LEU A 248 10.66 11.68 -5.20
CA LEU A 248 11.65 10.88 -5.90
C LEU A 248 11.87 11.40 -7.33
N ASP A 249 13.12 11.59 -7.72
CA ASP A 249 13.49 12.08 -9.06
C ASP A 249 13.10 11.07 -10.15
N ASP A 250 13.19 9.78 -9.86
CA ASP A 250 12.83 8.71 -10.78
C ASP A 250 11.37 8.30 -10.57
N ALA A 251 10.50 8.77 -11.46
CA ALA A 251 9.08 8.45 -11.44
C ALA A 251 8.80 6.93 -11.54
N ASP A 252 9.67 6.16 -12.20
CA ASP A 252 9.51 4.71 -12.33
C ASP A 252 9.74 3.97 -10.99
N ASN A 253 10.37 4.63 -10.04
CA ASN A 253 10.55 4.12 -8.69
C ASN A 253 9.47 4.60 -7.69
N ALA A 254 8.59 5.51 -8.07
CA ALA A 254 7.54 6.04 -7.21
C ALA A 254 6.25 5.21 -7.30
N THR A 255 5.73 4.74 -6.17
CA THR A 255 4.34 4.26 -6.06
C THR A 255 3.49 5.39 -5.47
N VAL A 256 2.52 5.88 -6.24
CA VAL A 256 1.67 7.01 -5.84
C VAL A 256 0.23 6.57 -5.56
N PHE A 257 -0.43 7.26 -4.64
CA PHE A 257 -1.82 7.00 -4.24
C PHE A 257 -2.47 8.28 -3.72
N VAL A 258 -3.80 8.30 -3.67
CA VAL A 258 -4.56 9.37 -3.01
C VAL A 258 -4.77 9.04 -1.54
N SER A 259 -5.09 7.79 -1.23
CA SER A 259 -5.13 7.23 0.13
C SER A 259 -4.79 5.75 0.09
N ASN A 260 -4.34 5.22 1.22
CA ASN A 260 -4.20 3.79 1.49
C ASN A 260 -5.00 3.43 2.75
N TRP A 261 -4.96 2.17 3.20
CA TRP A 261 -5.76 1.73 4.36
C TRP A 261 -5.31 2.33 5.70
N ASP A 262 -4.05 2.77 5.83
CA ASP A 262 -3.58 3.50 7.02
C ASP A 262 -4.05 4.94 6.98
N THR A 263 -3.78 5.66 5.90
CA THR A 263 -4.12 7.08 5.77
C THR A 263 -5.64 7.32 5.66
N ALA A 264 -6.41 6.32 5.21
CA ALA A 264 -7.87 6.36 5.23
C ALA A 264 -8.45 6.46 6.66
N ARG A 265 -7.66 6.08 7.67
CA ARG A 265 -8.00 6.18 9.10
C ARG A 265 -7.49 7.46 9.76
N GLY A 266 -6.62 8.18 9.10
CA GLY A 266 -6.08 9.48 9.54
C GLY A 266 -6.74 10.68 8.86
N SER A 267 -6.16 11.84 9.07
CA SER A 267 -6.59 13.11 8.44
C SER A 267 -5.57 13.64 7.43
N GLU A 268 -4.58 12.86 7.08
CA GLU A 268 -3.40 13.30 6.32
C GLU A 268 -3.59 13.21 4.80
N THR A 269 -4.65 12.52 4.35
CA THR A 269 -4.96 12.36 2.93
C THR A 269 -6.44 12.57 2.63
N LEU A 270 -6.77 12.78 1.35
CA LEU A 270 -8.15 12.75 0.88
C LEU A 270 -8.68 11.32 0.98
N LYS A 271 -9.95 11.18 1.33
CA LYS A 271 -10.63 9.90 1.56
C LYS A 271 -11.94 9.82 0.77
N PRO A 272 -12.55 8.63 0.61
CA PRO A 272 -13.83 8.50 -0.07
C PRO A 272 -14.91 9.48 0.45
N VAL A 273 -14.95 9.70 1.76
CA VAL A 273 -15.88 10.66 2.39
C VAL A 273 -15.56 12.13 2.05
N SER A 274 -14.43 12.43 1.44
CA SER A 274 -14.12 13.76 0.89
C SER A 274 -14.91 14.06 -0.41
N GLY A 275 -15.68 13.10 -0.92
CA GLY A 275 -16.58 13.25 -2.05
C GLY A 275 -15.86 13.61 -3.34
N ALA A 276 -16.36 14.62 -4.05
CA ALA A 276 -15.86 15.01 -5.36
C ALA A 276 -14.35 15.33 -5.37
N ARG A 277 -13.79 15.87 -4.29
CA ARG A 277 -12.33 16.13 -4.23
C ARG A 277 -11.50 14.86 -4.24
N TYR A 278 -11.98 13.78 -3.63
CA TYR A 278 -11.31 12.49 -3.70
C TYR A 278 -11.32 11.94 -5.13
N GLU A 279 -12.44 12.05 -5.84
CA GLU A 279 -12.54 11.64 -7.25
C GLU A 279 -11.63 12.48 -8.17
N LEU A 280 -11.62 13.82 -7.97
CA LEU A 280 -10.75 14.71 -8.73
C LEU A 280 -9.27 14.46 -8.47
N ALA A 281 -8.87 14.16 -7.22
CA ALA A 281 -7.49 13.83 -6.89
C ALA A 281 -7.05 12.50 -7.55
N ASN A 282 -7.94 11.50 -7.58
CA ASN A 282 -7.69 10.27 -8.34
C ASN A 282 -7.62 10.53 -9.85
N ALA A 283 -8.45 11.44 -10.38
CA ALA A 283 -8.39 11.83 -11.78
C ALA A 283 -7.07 12.53 -12.12
N PHE A 284 -6.60 13.42 -11.25
CA PHE A 284 -5.29 14.04 -11.40
C PHE A 284 -4.16 13.00 -11.38
N MET A 285 -4.11 12.15 -10.36
CA MET A 285 -3.09 11.11 -10.23
C MET A 285 -3.03 10.20 -11.45
N LEU A 286 -4.19 9.76 -11.95
CA LEU A 286 -4.28 8.90 -13.14
C LEU A 286 -4.01 9.65 -14.46
N GLY A 287 -4.19 10.96 -14.48
CA GLY A 287 -3.94 11.81 -15.65
C GLY A 287 -2.50 12.32 -15.73
N TYR A 288 -1.81 12.45 -14.62
CA TYR A 288 -0.44 12.95 -14.55
C TYR A 288 0.58 11.88 -14.93
N ASP A 289 1.83 12.25 -15.20
CA ASP A 289 2.88 11.35 -15.71
C ASP A 289 3.94 10.97 -14.67
N TYR A 290 3.60 11.01 -13.40
CA TYR A 290 4.50 10.67 -12.32
C TYR A 290 4.03 9.43 -11.56
N GLY A 291 4.92 8.45 -11.44
CA GLY A 291 4.76 7.29 -10.58
C GLY A 291 3.80 6.21 -11.09
N HIS A 292 3.72 5.14 -10.32
CA HIS A 292 2.82 4.01 -10.53
C HIS A 292 1.58 4.16 -9.65
N PRO A 293 0.42 4.55 -10.19
CA PRO A 293 -0.76 4.83 -9.39
C PRO A 293 -1.38 3.57 -8.79
N LYS A 294 -1.77 3.64 -7.53
CA LYS A 294 -2.55 2.64 -6.81
C LYS A 294 -3.89 3.22 -6.39
N ILE A 295 -4.95 2.47 -6.65
CA ILE A 295 -6.32 2.81 -6.23
C ILE A 295 -6.67 1.95 -5.03
N LEU A 296 -7.03 2.59 -3.92
CA LEU A 296 -7.55 1.91 -2.75
C LEU A 296 -8.91 1.29 -3.06
N SER A 297 -9.12 0.07 -2.65
CA SER A 297 -10.44 -0.54 -2.57
C SER A 297 -10.65 -1.00 -1.13
N ASP A 298 -11.48 -0.31 -0.39
CA ASP A 298 -11.72 -0.51 1.02
C ASP A 298 -13.22 -0.59 1.34
N TYR A 299 -13.55 -0.66 2.62
CA TYR A 299 -14.90 -0.64 3.15
C TYR A 299 -15.16 0.63 3.95
N ALA A 300 -16.44 1.00 4.07
CA ALA A 300 -16.86 2.15 4.85
C ALA A 300 -16.80 1.84 6.35
N PHE A 301 -16.29 2.76 7.14
CA PHE A 301 -16.23 2.70 8.60
C PHE A 301 -16.33 4.10 9.20
N ASN A 302 -16.78 4.19 10.45
CA ASN A 302 -16.81 5.43 11.20
C ASN A 302 -15.51 5.62 11.97
N GLU A 303 -14.73 6.63 11.61
CA GLU A 303 -13.40 6.90 12.18
C GLU A 303 -13.41 7.11 13.70
N SER A 304 -14.51 7.62 14.26
CA SER A 304 -14.59 7.90 15.70
C SER A 304 -14.98 6.69 16.56
N THR A 305 -15.64 5.69 15.97
CA THR A 305 -16.20 4.55 16.72
C THR A 305 -15.74 3.19 16.21
N GLN A 306 -15.17 3.12 15.01
CA GLN A 306 -14.81 1.91 14.29
C GLN A 306 -13.39 1.96 13.72
N TYR A 307 -12.54 2.82 14.27
CA TYR A 307 -11.16 3.01 13.82
C TYR A 307 -10.36 1.69 13.74
N ASP A 308 -10.52 0.83 14.74
CA ASP A 308 -9.83 -0.46 14.83
C ASP A 308 -10.60 -1.60 14.14
N ASP A 309 -11.86 -1.39 13.79
CA ASP A 309 -12.69 -2.47 13.28
C ASP A 309 -12.23 -2.95 11.89
N GLY A 310 -12.06 -4.26 11.76
CA GLY A 310 -11.83 -4.92 10.48
C GLY A 310 -13.12 -5.09 9.69
N VAL A 311 -13.00 -5.70 8.52
CA VAL A 311 -14.17 -6.07 7.71
C VAL A 311 -15.00 -7.11 8.46
N LYS A 312 -16.31 -6.87 8.56
CA LYS A 312 -17.28 -7.80 9.16
C LYS A 312 -18.29 -8.26 8.13
N ASP A 313 -18.75 -9.48 8.25
CA ASP A 313 -19.95 -9.94 7.58
C ASP A 313 -21.18 -9.86 8.52
N SER A 314 -22.35 -10.26 8.02
CA SER A 314 -23.59 -10.27 8.78
C SER A 314 -23.58 -11.24 9.98
N THR A 315 -22.55 -12.08 10.11
CA THR A 315 -22.39 -13.06 11.20
C THR A 315 -21.30 -12.67 12.19
N ASP A 316 -20.74 -11.45 12.06
CA ASP A 316 -19.60 -10.96 12.81
C ASP A 316 -18.31 -11.78 12.58
N THR A 317 -18.26 -12.57 11.53
CA THR A 317 -17.06 -13.22 11.07
C THR A 317 -16.24 -12.25 10.22
N THR A 318 -14.93 -12.41 10.27
CA THR A 318 -13.97 -11.42 9.76
C THR A 318 -13.82 -11.41 8.24
N VAL A 319 -14.59 -12.21 7.54
CA VAL A 319 -14.54 -12.27 6.07
C VAL A 319 -15.93 -12.00 5.55
N PRO A 320 -16.13 -10.91 4.79
CA PRO A 320 -17.39 -10.70 4.10
C PRO A 320 -17.55 -11.84 3.08
N LYS A 321 -18.57 -12.67 3.26
CA LYS A 321 -19.05 -13.58 2.22
C LYS A 321 -19.80 -12.77 1.17
N ILE A 322 -19.04 -11.99 0.42
CA ILE A 322 -19.60 -11.02 -0.51
C ILE A 322 -19.47 -11.58 -1.91
N SER A 323 -20.60 -11.74 -2.59
CA SER A 323 -20.56 -11.73 -4.05
C SER A 323 -20.16 -10.34 -4.51
N MET A 324 -18.93 -10.19 -4.99
CA MET A 324 -18.42 -8.89 -5.47
C MET A 324 -19.27 -8.35 -6.63
N ASP A 325 -20.00 -9.20 -7.33
CA ASP A 325 -20.93 -8.77 -8.38
C ASP A 325 -22.11 -7.99 -7.81
N ASP A 326 -22.58 -8.35 -6.61
CA ASP A 326 -23.69 -7.64 -5.94
C ASP A 326 -23.19 -6.38 -5.24
N VAL A 327 -22.01 -6.42 -4.63
CA VAL A 327 -21.47 -5.33 -3.78
C VAL A 327 -20.96 -4.15 -4.60
N CYS A 328 -20.25 -4.43 -5.70
CA CYS A 328 -19.66 -3.40 -6.54
C CYS A 328 -20.47 -3.12 -7.83
N SER A 329 -21.69 -3.60 -7.93
CA SER A 329 -22.55 -3.45 -9.13
C SER A 329 -22.97 -2.00 -9.37
N THR A 330 -23.22 -1.27 -8.30
CA THR A 330 -23.64 0.14 -8.30
C THR A 330 -22.70 0.97 -7.44
N GLN A 331 -22.30 2.13 -7.97
CA GLN A 331 -21.60 3.13 -7.17
C GLN A 331 -22.56 3.70 -6.14
N LYS A 332 -22.22 3.54 -4.87
CA LYS A 332 -22.94 4.19 -3.76
C LYS A 332 -22.32 5.58 -3.49
N ASP A 333 -23.10 6.49 -2.97
CA ASP A 333 -22.58 7.74 -2.41
C ASP A 333 -21.76 7.42 -1.16
N PRO A 334 -20.46 7.75 -1.12
CA PRO A 334 -19.62 7.44 0.03
C PRO A 334 -20.14 8.01 1.36
N THR A 335 -20.89 9.10 1.31
CA THR A 335 -21.48 9.73 2.51
C THR A 335 -22.72 9.01 3.04
N GLN A 336 -23.27 8.07 2.28
CA GLN A 336 -24.46 7.28 2.59
C GLN A 336 -24.14 5.80 2.82
N MET A 337 -22.86 5.43 2.85
CA MET A 337 -22.45 4.05 3.09
C MET A 337 -22.56 3.69 4.56
N GLU A 338 -23.01 2.47 4.80
CA GLU A 338 -23.03 1.87 6.14
C GLU A 338 -21.72 1.13 6.42
N TYR A 339 -21.44 0.88 7.69
CA TYR A 339 -20.27 0.12 8.09
C TYR A 339 -20.22 -1.26 7.41
N GLY A 340 -19.05 -1.55 6.82
CA GLY A 340 -18.79 -2.80 6.09
C GLY A 340 -19.20 -2.78 4.62
N ASP A 341 -19.90 -1.75 4.15
CA ASP A 341 -20.12 -1.56 2.72
C ASP A 341 -18.79 -1.36 1.99
N TRP A 342 -18.58 -2.07 0.88
CA TRP A 342 -17.37 -1.87 0.07
C TRP A 342 -17.49 -0.63 -0.81
N ASN A 343 -16.47 0.21 -0.76
CA ASN A 343 -16.38 1.45 -1.55
C ASN A 343 -16.19 1.16 -3.04
N CYS A 344 -15.45 0.11 -3.40
CA CYS A 344 -15.19 -0.29 -4.79
C CYS A 344 -14.71 0.85 -5.68
N GLN A 345 -13.80 1.69 -5.19
CA GLN A 345 -13.36 2.93 -5.84
C GLN A 345 -12.88 2.70 -7.29
N GLN A 346 -12.22 1.58 -7.56
CA GLN A 346 -11.77 1.19 -8.90
C GLN A 346 -12.92 0.97 -9.90
N ARG A 347 -14.15 0.83 -9.43
CA ARG A 347 -15.36 0.68 -10.26
C ARG A 347 -16.18 1.95 -10.40
N TRP A 348 -15.87 3.01 -9.65
CA TRP A 348 -16.54 4.31 -9.81
C TRP A 348 -16.38 4.82 -11.24
N THR A 349 -17.44 5.47 -11.76
CA THR A 349 -17.44 5.89 -13.18
C THR A 349 -16.25 6.76 -13.53
N SER A 350 -15.96 7.75 -12.68
CA SER A 350 -14.83 8.66 -12.82
C SER A 350 -13.47 7.93 -12.79
N ILE A 351 -13.22 7.16 -11.74
CA ILE A 351 -11.93 6.47 -11.54
C ILE A 351 -11.71 5.43 -12.64
N ARG A 352 -12.73 4.62 -12.97
CA ARG A 352 -12.64 3.63 -14.04
C ARG A 352 -12.39 4.26 -15.41
N GLY A 353 -13.00 5.40 -15.67
CA GLY A 353 -12.75 6.17 -16.90
C GLY A 353 -11.34 6.70 -16.94
N MET A 354 -10.84 7.22 -15.83
CA MET A 354 -9.47 7.73 -15.72
C MET A 354 -8.42 6.62 -15.75
N ILE A 355 -8.70 5.41 -15.28
CA ILE A 355 -7.82 4.24 -15.50
C ILE A 355 -7.67 3.96 -17.01
N LYS A 356 -8.76 4.05 -17.77
CA LYS A 356 -8.69 3.91 -19.24
C LYS A 356 -7.87 5.02 -19.89
N PHE A 357 -8.06 6.27 -19.41
CA PHE A 357 -7.26 7.41 -19.86
C PHE A 357 -5.77 7.16 -19.60
N HIS A 358 -5.42 6.82 -18.34
CA HIS A 358 -4.05 6.51 -17.93
C HIS A 358 -3.38 5.48 -18.85
N ASN A 359 -4.07 4.38 -19.12
CA ASN A 359 -3.55 3.33 -20.00
C ASN A 359 -3.39 3.80 -21.47
N ALA A 360 -4.30 4.66 -21.95
CA ALA A 360 -4.26 5.18 -23.31
C ALA A 360 -3.14 6.21 -23.52
N VAL A 361 -2.75 6.94 -22.48
CA VAL A 361 -1.68 7.94 -22.51
C VAL A 361 -0.36 7.45 -21.92
N ASN A 362 -0.26 6.17 -21.63
CA ASN A 362 0.98 5.60 -21.09
C ASN A 362 2.18 5.88 -22.00
N GLY A 363 3.33 6.22 -21.40
CA GLY A 363 4.56 6.59 -22.13
C GLY A 363 4.52 7.99 -22.77
N THR A 364 3.55 8.83 -22.40
CA THR A 364 3.50 10.25 -22.82
C THR A 364 3.84 11.16 -21.66
N SER A 365 4.15 12.43 -21.93
CA SER A 365 4.52 13.43 -20.91
C SER A 365 3.47 14.52 -20.79
N VAL A 366 3.38 15.12 -19.59
CA VAL A 366 2.58 16.32 -19.35
C VAL A 366 3.14 17.50 -20.13
N SER A 367 2.26 18.25 -20.79
CA SER A 367 2.58 19.43 -21.57
C SER A 367 1.43 20.42 -21.56
N ASN A 368 1.66 21.63 -22.02
CA ASN A 368 0.64 22.67 -22.20
C ASN A 368 -0.19 22.90 -20.92
N TRP A 369 0.48 23.05 -19.79
CA TRP A 369 -0.18 23.34 -18.51
C TRP A 369 -0.82 24.72 -18.55
N GLN A 370 -2.10 24.79 -18.23
CA GLN A 370 -2.92 26.01 -18.22
C GLN A 370 -3.67 26.15 -16.91
N GLU A 371 -3.93 27.36 -16.49
CA GLU A 371 -4.59 27.71 -15.23
C GLU A 371 -5.63 28.80 -15.47
N SER A 372 -6.76 28.71 -14.76
CA SER A 372 -7.76 29.78 -14.69
C SER A 372 -8.18 29.99 -13.24
N GLY A 373 -7.64 31.04 -12.61
CA GLY A 373 -7.76 31.23 -11.16
C GLY A 373 -6.99 30.18 -10.37
N SER A 374 -7.44 29.85 -9.15
CA SER A 374 -6.77 28.92 -8.23
C SER A 374 -7.32 27.49 -8.27
N ASN A 375 -8.45 27.29 -8.94
CA ASN A 375 -9.22 26.06 -8.86
C ASN A 375 -9.48 25.39 -10.21
N ASP A 376 -8.92 25.91 -11.28
CA ASP A 376 -9.08 25.38 -12.63
C ASP A 376 -7.72 25.20 -13.27
N ILE A 377 -7.45 23.97 -13.70
CA ILE A 377 -6.23 23.60 -14.41
C ILE A 377 -6.57 22.73 -15.62
N ALA A 378 -5.73 22.82 -16.64
CA ALA A 378 -5.73 21.83 -17.73
C ALA A 378 -4.31 21.55 -18.19
N PHE A 379 -4.09 20.34 -18.70
CA PHE A 379 -2.84 19.94 -19.35
C PHE A 379 -3.07 18.85 -20.37
N GLU A 380 -2.16 18.76 -21.31
CA GLU A 380 -2.14 17.70 -22.31
C GLU A 380 -1.15 16.59 -21.95
N ARG A 381 -1.42 15.41 -22.45
CA ARG A 381 -0.47 14.29 -22.48
C ARG A 381 0.03 14.13 -23.90
N VAL A 382 1.33 14.34 -24.14
CA VAL A 382 1.95 14.35 -25.47
C VAL A 382 2.96 13.21 -25.64
N ASP A 383 3.01 12.63 -26.83
CA ASP A 383 4.04 11.64 -27.19
C ASP A 383 5.39 12.29 -27.47
N ALA A 384 6.42 11.48 -27.71
CA ALA A 384 7.79 11.94 -27.99
C ALA A 384 7.90 12.88 -29.21
N ASN A 385 6.89 12.93 -30.07
CA ASN A 385 6.83 13.83 -31.23
C ASN A 385 6.03 15.11 -30.92
N GLY A 386 5.61 15.31 -29.67
CA GLY A 386 4.80 16.45 -29.24
C GLY A 386 3.32 16.37 -29.66
N LYS A 387 2.86 15.20 -30.12
CA LYS A 387 1.46 15.02 -30.49
C LYS A 387 0.62 14.71 -29.27
N SER A 388 -0.44 15.48 -29.04
CA SER A 388 -1.41 15.24 -27.97
C SER A 388 -2.14 13.90 -28.14
N LYS A 389 -2.24 13.16 -27.02
CA LYS A 389 -2.96 11.90 -26.90
C LYS A 389 -4.19 12.03 -25.99
N GLY A 390 -4.26 13.09 -25.21
CA GLY A 390 -5.37 13.36 -24.34
C GLY A 390 -5.21 14.69 -23.60
N LEU A 391 -6.33 15.23 -23.16
CA LEU A 391 -6.43 16.45 -22.36
C LEU A 391 -7.11 16.12 -21.04
N LEU A 392 -6.54 16.59 -19.94
CA LEU A 392 -7.19 16.63 -18.63
C LEU A 392 -7.50 18.08 -18.30
N ALA A 393 -8.76 18.35 -17.90
CA ALA A 393 -9.18 19.61 -17.31
C ALA A 393 -9.89 19.33 -15.98
N LEU A 394 -9.53 20.06 -14.92
CA LEU A 394 -10.08 19.90 -13.58
C LEU A 394 -10.62 21.23 -13.06
N ASN A 395 -11.83 21.17 -12.48
CA ASN A 395 -12.45 22.24 -11.74
C ASN A 395 -12.67 21.81 -10.27
N ASN A 396 -11.96 22.44 -9.36
CA ASN A 396 -12.06 22.18 -7.90
C ASN A 396 -13.01 23.15 -7.17
N THR A 397 -13.73 24.00 -7.90
CA THR A 397 -14.72 24.91 -7.26
C THR A 397 -15.98 24.18 -6.80
N LEU A 398 -16.22 22.99 -7.35
CA LEU A 398 -17.46 22.21 -7.19
C LEU A 398 -18.70 22.98 -7.68
N GLN A 399 -18.51 23.96 -8.56
CA GLN A 399 -19.55 24.74 -9.25
C GLN A 399 -19.27 24.68 -10.75
N GLU A 400 -20.33 24.47 -11.53
CA GLU A 400 -20.23 24.50 -12.99
C GLU A 400 -19.95 25.92 -13.46
N HIS A 401 -18.96 26.09 -14.31
CA HIS A 401 -18.64 27.33 -15.01
C HIS A 401 -17.81 27.06 -16.27
N ASP A 402 -17.83 27.98 -17.19
CA ASP A 402 -17.15 27.89 -18.46
C ASP A 402 -15.68 28.40 -18.31
N VAL A 403 -14.74 27.60 -18.82
CA VAL A 403 -13.33 27.97 -18.94
C VAL A 403 -12.82 27.57 -20.32
N ASP A 404 -12.18 28.48 -21.01
CA ASP A 404 -11.56 28.22 -22.30
C ASP A 404 -10.12 27.74 -22.10
N TYR A 405 -9.81 26.57 -22.63
CA TYR A 405 -8.45 26.03 -22.71
C TYR A 405 -8.02 25.83 -24.16
N THR A 406 -6.75 26.03 -24.42
CA THR A 406 -6.17 25.73 -25.75
C THR A 406 -5.64 24.32 -25.78
N THR A 407 -5.83 23.62 -26.88
CA THR A 407 -5.33 22.25 -27.07
C THR A 407 -4.71 22.09 -28.45
N SER A 408 -3.74 21.16 -28.55
CA SER A 408 -3.16 20.72 -29.81
C SER A 408 -3.89 19.48 -30.40
N LEU A 409 -4.95 19.01 -29.73
CA LEU A 409 -5.82 17.99 -30.30
C LEU A 409 -6.48 18.51 -31.58
N PRO A 410 -6.65 17.69 -32.60
CA PRO A 410 -7.41 18.07 -33.81
C PRO A 410 -8.85 18.47 -33.48
N ASP A 411 -9.44 19.33 -34.31
CA ASP A 411 -10.86 19.64 -34.20
C ASP A 411 -11.69 18.36 -34.24
N GLY A 412 -12.62 18.21 -33.33
CA GLY A 412 -13.43 17.00 -33.24
C GLY A 412 -14.22 16.88 -31.95
N GLU A 413 -14.93 15.79 -31.81
CA GLU A 413 -15.68 15.42 -30.63
C GLU A 413 -14.90 14.34 -29.86
N TYR A 414 -14.71 14.55 -28.57
CA TYR A 414 -13.95 13.68 -27.68
C TYR A 414 -14.82 13.16 -26.55
N CYS A 415 -14.64 11.89 -26.18
CA CYS A 415 -15.32 11.31 -25.03
C CYS A 415 -14.83 11.91 -23.72
N ASN A 416 -15.74 12.43 -22.89
CA ASN A 416 -15.43 12.71 -21.50
C ASN A 416 -15.46 11.39 -20.70
N VAL A 417 -14.29 10.74 -20.58
CA VAL A 417 -14.18 9.42 -19.94
C VAL A 417 -14.35 9.49 -18.42
N TYR A 418 -14.17 10.65 -17.80
CA TYR A 418 -14.46 10.86 -16.38
C TYR A 418 -15.96 10.75 -16.09
N ALA A 419 -16.79 11.34 -16.95
CA ALA A 419 -18.23 11.43 -16.73
C ALA A 419 -19.03 10.26 -17.30
N SER A 420 -18.48 9.52 -18.30
CA SER A 420 -19.24 8.49 -18.99
C SER A 420 -18.41 7.27 -19.36
N ARG A 421 -18.94 6.09 -19.06
CA ARG A 421 -18.35 4.80 -19.48
C ARG A 421 -18.53 4.46 -20.95
N THR A 422 -19.52 5.05 -21.60
CA THR A 422 -20.03 4.68 -22.95
C THR A 422 -19.89 5.81 -23.96
N CYS A 423 -19.10 6.86 -23.63
CA CYS A 423 -19.00 8.07 -24.45
C CYS A 423 -20.36 8.77 -24.70
N SER A 424 -21.26 8.69 -23.73
CA SER A 424 -22.55 9.41 -23.77
C SER A 424 -22.42 10.89 -23.39
N GLN A 425 -21.26 11.31 -22.91
CA GLN A 425 -20.88 12.70 -22.68
C GLN A 425 -19.58 12.98 -23.44
N THR A 426 -19.60 14.06 -24.21
CA THR A 426 -18.53 14.48 -25.08
C THR A 426 -18.17 15.94 -24.85
N VAL A 427 -16.94 16.32 -25.26
CA VAL A 427 -16.43 17.68 -25.33
C VAL A 427 -15.96 17.97 -26.75
N THR A 428 -16.08 19.20 -27.23
CA THR A 428 -15.67 19.63 -28.58
C THR A 428 -14.62 20.72 -28.51
#